data_dc058fe0b40598088c9f03033be5a8f8
#
_entry.id   dc058fe0b40598088c9f03033be5a8f8
#
_cell.length_a   1.000
_cell.length_b   1.000
_cell.length_c   1.000
_cell.angle_alpha   90.00
_cell.angle_beta   90.00
_cell.angle_gamma   90.00
#
_symmetry.space_group_name_H-M   'P 1'
#
loop_
_entity.id
_entity.type
_entity.pdbx_description
1 polymer ?
#
loop_
_entity_poly.entity_id
_entity_poly.type
_entity_poly.pdbx_seq_one_letter_code
_entity_poly.pdbx_strand_id
1 'polypeptide(L)'
;MLFRSANHSIRVYQNACRIAEGYPNSNLMVISLAALLHDVDDHKLFHTKNNENARAFLQCHRIENETAEFICEVINGVSFSRNKGKHPESVEGKIVQDADRLDAIGAIGIARTFAYGGKKGRPLESSLQHFNDKLLLLKDEMNTEEAKRIAEIRHAYMQGFLTEIYEEMKS
;
A
#
# COMPACT_ATOMS: atom_id res chain seq x y z
N MET A 1 6.41 -16.63 -1.14
CA MET A 1 5.80 -16.15 0.11
C MET A 1 6.56 -14.97 0.75
N LEU A 2 7.33 -14.20 0.03
CA LEU A 2 8.27 -13.19 0.58
C LEU A 2 7.93 -11.74 0.23
N PHE A 3 6.83 -11.44 -0.46
CA PHE A 3 6.56 -10.10 -0.98
C PHE A 3 5.42 -9.34 -0.30
N ARG A 4 4.64 -10.03 0.55
CA ARG A 4 3.79 -9.47 1.58
C ARG A 4 4.34 -9.98 2.90
N SER A 5 5.42 -9.39 3.34
CA SER A 5 6.14 -9.75 4.56
C SER A 5 5.69 -8.81 5.68
N ALA A 6 5.89 -9.21 6.92
CA ALA A 6 5.75 -8.33 8.08
C ALA A 6 6.42 -6.95 7.84
N ASN A 7 7.53 -6.93 7.11
CA ASN A 7 8.22 -5.68 6.73
C ASN A 7 7.37 -4.75 5.84
N HIS A 8 6.49 -5.28 4.98
CA HIS A 8 5.56 -4.45 4.22
C HIS A 8 4.56 -3.75 5.14
N SER A 9 3.86 -4.52 5.98
CA SER A 9 2.89 -3.94 6.91
C SER A 9 3.53 -2.93 7.88
N ILE A 10 4.78 -3.17 8.33
CA ILE A 10 5.54 -2.23 9.15
C ILE A 10 5.83 -0.93 8.38
N ARG A 11 6.24 -0.98 7.11
CA ARG A 11 6.48 0.22 6.31
C ARG A 11 5.19 0.98 5.99
N VAL A 12 4.09 0.26 5.74
CA VAL A 12 2.77 0.87 5.57
C VAL A 12 2.35 1.58 6.85
N TYR A 13 2.50 0.95 8.01
CA TYR A 13 2.28 1.57 9.31
C TYR A 13 3.13 2.84 9.50
N GLN A 14 4.43 2.78 9.22
CA GLN A 14 5.31 3.93 9.35
C GLN A 14 4.94 5.10 8.41
N ASN A 15 4.59 4.79 7.15
CA ASN A 15 4.07 5.80 6.22
C ASN A 15 2.75 6.40 6.74
N ALA A 16 1.84 5.56 7.25
CA ALA A 16 0.55 6.00 7.78
C ALA A 16 0.71 6.93 8.99
N CYS A 17 1.57 6.57 9.94
CA CYS A 17 1.88 7.44 11.09
C CYS A 17 2.45 8.80 10.64
N ARG A 18 3.38 8.80 9.69
CA ARG A 18 3.95 10.03 9.14
C ARG A 18 2.90 10.92 8.48
N ILE A 19 2.00 10.34 7.67
CA ILE A 19 0.92 11.10 7.04
C ILE A 19 -0.04 11.65 8.10
N ALA A 20 -0.35 10.86 9.13
CA ALA A 20 -1.26 11.22 10.21
C ALA A 20 -0.81 12.44 11.02
N GLU A 21 0.49 12.76 11.04
CA GLU A 21 1.01 13.99 11.68
C GLU A 21 0.34 15.26 11.14
N GLY A 22 -0.05 15.27 9.87
CA GLY A 22 -0.81 16.36 9.24
C GLY A 22 -2.31 16.37 9.55
N TYR A 23 -2.82 15.37 10.30
CA TYR A 23 -4.25 15.17 10.57
C TYR A 23 -4.49 14.92 12.07
N PRO A 24 -4.31 15.94 12.93
CA PRO A 24 -4.33 15.77 14.40
C PRO A 24 -5.67 15.28 14.96
N ASN A 25 -6.77 15.43 14.23
CA ASN A 25 -8.09 14.96 14.61
C ASN A 25 -8.40 13.53 14.14
N SER A 26 -7.48 12.87 13.43
CA SER A 26 -7.66 11.49 12.99
C SER A 26 -7.41 10.50 14.14
N ASN A 27 -8.07 9.34 14.07
CA ASN A 27 -7.89 8.30 15.07
C ASN A 27 -6.63 7.46 14.77
N LEU A 28 -5.52 7.81 15.44
CA LEU A 28 -4.24 7.15 15.24
C LEU A 28 -4.26 5.64 15.56
N MET A 29 -5.11 5.21 16.52
CA MET A 29 -5.26 3.79 16.83
C MET A 29 -5.89 3.04 15.65
N VAL A 30 -6.96 3.57 15.06
CA VAL A 30 -7.61 3.01 13.87
C VAL A 30 -6.64 2.94 12.72
N ILE A 31 -5.92 4.03 12.43
CA ILE A 31 -4.89 4.10 11.37
C ILE A 31 -3.83 3.03 11.57
N SER A 32 -3.29 2.92 12.78
CA SER A 32 -2.22 1.99 13.12
C SER A 32 -2.65 0.53 12.95
N LEU A 33 -3.80 0.17 13.50
CA LEU A 33 -4.32 -1.19 13.42
C LEU A 33 -4.73 -1.55 12.00
N ALA A 34 -5.39 -0.66 11.28
CA ALA A 34 -5.74 -0.89 9.89
C ALA A 34 -4.49 -1.06 9.00
N ALA A 35 -3.46 -0.22 9.18
CA ALA A 35 -2.21 -0.33 8.43
C ALA A 35 -1.46 -1.64 8.70
N LEU A 36 -1.44 -2.12 9.94
CA LEU A 36 -0.79 -3.40 10.29
C LEU A 36 -1.58 -4.62 9.83
N LEU A 37 -2.92 -4.54 9.82
CA LEU A 37 -3.81 -5.67 9.56
C LEU A 37 -4.34 -5.72 8.12
N HIS A 38 -4.07 -4.73 7.24
CA HIS A 38 -4.72 -4.63 5.92
C HIS A 38 -4.52 -5.84 5.02
N ASP A 39 -3.46 -6.62 5.19
CA ASP A 39 -3.11 -7.79 4.37
C ASP A 39 -3.34 -9.14 5.06
N VAL A 40 -3.82 -9.17 6.34
CA VAL A 40 -3.98 -10.44 7.08
C VAL A 40 -5.10 -11.33 6.53
N ASP A 41 -5.99 -10.76 5.72
CA ASP A 41 -7.09 -11.43 5.04
C ASP A 41 -6.96 -11.35 3.50
N ASP A 42 -5.73 -11.17 2.96
CA ASP A 42 -5.55 -11.13 1.51
C ASP A 42 -5.99 -12.44 0.86
N HIS A 43 -7.00 -12.35 0.00
CA HIS A 43 -7.61 -13.49 -0.72
C HIS A 43 -6.61 -14.34 -1.53
N LYS A 44 -5.42 -13.81 -1.84
CA LYS A 44 -4.36 -14.56 -2.53
C LYS A 44 -3.58 -15.48 -1.59
N LEU A 45 -3.70 -15.26 -0.28
CA LEU A 45 -2.97 -16.00 0.75
C LEU A 45 -3.90 -16.78 1.68
N PHE A 46 -5.11 -16.28 1.90
CA PHE A 46 -6.07 -16.81 2.87
C PHE A 46 -7.45 -16.98 2.23
N HIS A 47 -8.19 -17.99 2.65
CA HIS A 47 -9.57 -18.25 2.23
C HIS A 47 -10.58 -17.71 3.26
N THR A 48 -10.28 -16.54 3.82
CA THR A 48 -11.10 -15.86 4.82
C THR A 48 -12.15 -14.97 4.17
N LYS A 49 -13.25 -14.70 4.91
CA LYS A 49 -14.32 -13.80 4.51
C LYS A 49 -14.51 -12.71 5.57
N ASN A 50 -14.96 -11.53 5.16
CA ASN A 50 -15.34 -10.45 6.07
C ASN A 50 -14.25 -10.08 7.09
N ASN A 51 -12.99 -10.04 6.67
CA ASN A 51 -11.85 -9.71 7.54
C ASN A 51 -11.75 -10.62 8.78
N GLU A 52 -11.93 -11.92 8.61
CA GLU A 52 -12.03 -12.91 9.69
C GLU A 52 -10.78 -12.90 10.60
N ASN A 53 -9.57 -12.88 10.01
CA ASN A 53 -8.32 -12.83 10.78
C ASN A 53 -8.16 -11.50 11.52
N ALA A 54 -8.46 -10.38 10.85
CA ALA A 54 -8.40 -9.06 11.47
C ALA A 54 -9.40 -8.97 12.63
N ARG A 55 -10.64 -9.42 12.46
CA ARG A 55 -11.66 -9.47 13.51
C ARG A 55 -11.25 -10.32 14.70
N ALA A 56 -10.72 -11.51 14.45
CA ALA A 56 -10.25 -12.40 15.52
C ALA A 56 -9.11 -11.73 16.33
N PHE A 57 -8.19 -11.05 15.65
CA PHE A 57 -7.15 -10.28 16.33
C PHE A 57 -7.72 -9.16 17.19
N LEU A 58 -8.61 -8.32 16.63
CA LEU A 58 -9.22 -7.19 17.33
C LEU A 58 -10.03 -7.65 18.55
N GLN A 59 -10.80 -8.72 18.42
CA GLN A 59 -11.56 -9.32 19.51
C GLN A 59 -10.66 -9.86 20.62
N CYS A 60 -9.58 -10.59 20.25
CA CYS A 60 -8.60 -11.10 21.21
C CYS A 60 -7.97 -9.99 22.06
N HIS A 61 -7.80 -8.79 21.47
CA HIS A 61 -7.23 -7.62 22.13
C HIS A 61 -8.31 -6.68 22.73
N ARG A 62 -9.57 -7.15 22.81
CA ARG A 62 -10.68 -6.44 23.45
C ARG A 62 -10.95 -5.05 22.86
N ILE A 63 -10.75 -4.90 21.56
CA ILE A 63 -11.15 -3.67 20.83
C ILE A 63 -12.69 -3.65 20.80
N GLU A 64 -13.28 -2.50 21.10
CA GLU A 64 -14.74 -2.31 21.06
C GLU A 64 -15.31 -2.59 19.66
N ASN A 65 -16.49 -3.19 19.60
CA ASN A 65 -17.09 -3.66 18.35
C ASN A 65 -17.23 -2.53 17.32
N GLU A 66 -17.67 -1.35 17.70
CA GLU A 66 -17.80 -0.21 16.78
C GLU A 66 -16.46 0.20 16.18
N THR A 67 -15.42 0.28 16.99
CA THR A 67 -14.06 0.56 16.55
C THR A 67 -13.52 -0.55 15.65
N ALA A 68 -13.78 -1.82 15.96
CA ALA A 68 -13.37 -2.96 15.16
C ALA A 68 -14.03 -2.98 13.78
N GLU A 69 -15.34 -2.64 13.69
CA GLU A 69 -16.04 -2.48 12.43
C GLU A 69 -15.42 -1.36 11.59
N PHE A 70 -15.15 -0.21 12.19
CA PHE A 70 -14.53 0.91 11.49
C PHE A 70 -13.11 0.56 10.98
N ILE A 71 -12.30 -0.17 11.77
CA ILE A 71 -11.00 -0.68 11.31
C ILE A 71 -11.16 -1.59 10.10
N CYS A 72 -12.13 -2.52 10.12
CA CYS A 72 -12.42 -3.40 9.00
C CYS A 72 -12.90 -2.64 7.76
N GLU A 73 -13.69 -1.59 7.91
CA GLU A 73 -14.08 -0.69 6.82
C GLU A 73 -12.87 -0.03 6.18
N VAL A 74 -11.96 0.54 6.99
CA VAL A 74 -10.71 1.12 6.53
C VAL A 74 -9.88 0.08 5.77
N ILE A 75 -9.69 -1.13 6.30
CA ILE A 75 -8.97 -2.24 5.65
C ILE A 75 -9.58 -2.54 4.26
N ASN A 76 -10.89 -2.61 4.15
CA ASN A 76 -11.58 -2.90 2.90
C ASN A 76 -11.36 -1.81 1.84
N GLY A 77 -11.13 -0.56 2.25
CA GLY A 77 -10.82 0.57 1.39
C GLY A 77 -9.39 0.58 0.82
N VAL A 78 -8.45 -0.18 1.40
CA VAL A 78 -7.02 -0.08 1.05
C VAL A 78 -6.70 -0.69 -0.31
N SER A 79 -7.23 -1.88 -0.64
CA SER A 79 -6.80 -2.66 -1.80
C SER A 79 -7.00 -1.93 -3.13
N PHE A 80 -5.90 -1.60 -3.81
CA PHE A 80 -5.95 -0.96 -5.14
C PHE A 80 -6.75 -1.77 -6.17
N SER A 81 -6.60 -3.09 -6.20
CA SER A 81 -7.27 -3.94 -7.19
C SER A 81 -8.79 -4.00 -7.01
N ARG A 82 -9.27 -3.85 -5.77
CA ARG A 82 -10.71 -3.84 -5.45
C ARG A 82 -11.30 -2.43 -5.54
N ASN A 83 -10.49 -1.41 -5.33
CA ASN A 83 -10.91 -0.01 -5.18
C ASN A 83 -10.27 0.91 -6.24
N LYS A 84 -9.99 0.40 -7.45
CA LYS A 84 -9.41 1.22 -8.53
C LYS A 84 -10.29 2.44 -8.80
N GLY A 85 -9.70 3.64 -8.69
CA GLY A 85 -10.41 4.91 -8.88
C GLY A 85 -11.40 5.25 -7.76
N LYS A 86 -11.44 4.51 -6.64
CA LYS A 86 -12.25 4.83 -5.47
C LYS A 86 -11.38 5.37 -4.35
N HIS A 87 -11.88 6.42 -3.72
CA HIS A 87 -11.25 7.05 -2.57
C HIS A 87 -12.09 6.78 -1.32
N PRO A 88 -11.48 6.42 -0.17
CA PRO A 88 -12.19 6.31 1.09
C PRO A 88 -12.84 7.65 1.50
N GLU A 89 -13.97 7.58 2.19
CA GLU A 89 -14.62 8.78 2.72
C GLU A 89 -13.91 9.28 3.97
N SER A 90 -13.56 8.37 4.89
CA SER A 90 -12.89 8.71 6.14
C SER A 90 -11.44 9.16 5.93
N VAL A 91 -10.96 10.02 6.81
CA VAL A 91 -9.57 10.49 6.81
C VAL A 91 -8.61 9.34 7.11
N GLU A 92 -8.98 8.44 8.02
CA GLU A 92 -8.21 7.23 8.36
C GLU A 92 -8.05 6.32 7.14
N GLY A 93 -9.14 6.11 6.40
CA GLY A 93 -9.12 5.33 5.16
C GLY A 93 -8.21 5.94 4.10
N LYS A 94 -8.27 7.26 3.90
CA LYS A 94 -7.38 7.99 2.99
C LYS A 94 -5.92 7.83 3.36
N ILE A 95 -5.59 7.97 4.63
CA ILE A 95 -4.22 7.85 5.16
C ILE A 95 -3.67 6.44 4.93
N VAL A 96 -4.44 5.40 5.29
CA VAL A 96 -3.97 4.00 5.17
C VAL A 96 -3.86 3.58 3.71
N GLN A 97 -4.80 3.99 2.85
CA GLN A 97 -4.74 3.72 1.41
C GLN A 97 -3.51 4.38 0.77
N ASP A 98 -3.22 5.63 1.11
CA ASP A 98 -2.03 6.35 0.64
C ASP A 98 -0.74 5.68 1.12
N ALA A 99 -0.71 5.26 2.38
CA ALA A 99 0.45 4.59 2.98
C ALA A 99 0.81 3.27 2.26
N ASP A 100 -0.20 2.46 1.87
CA ASP A 100 0.01 1.25 1.07
C ASP A 100 0.50 1.59 -0.35
N ARG A 101 -0.14 2.57 -1.00
CA ARG A 101 0.27 3.04 -2.33
C ARG A 101 1.70 3.56 -2.34
N LEU A 102 2.10 4.31 -1.32
CA LEU A 102 3.48 4.79 -1.17
C LEU A 102 4.50 3.65 -1.06
N ASP A 103 4.20 2.53 -0.39
CA ASP A 103 5.11 1.38 -0.31
C ASP A 103 5.27 0.64 -1.66
N ALA A 104 4.36 0.89 -2.61
CA ALA A 104 4.43 0.31 -3.95
C ALA A 104 5.31 1.11 -4.93
N ILE A 105 5.74 2.33 -4.59
CA ILE A 105 6.50 3.23 -5.46
C ILE A 105 7.86 3.61 -4.87
N GLY A 106 8.71 4.24 -5.69
CA GLY A 106 10.08 4.60 -5.32
C GLY A 106 11.05 3.42 -5.32
N ALA A 107 12.16 3.54 -4.62
CA ALA A 107 13.22 2.52 -4.60
C ALA A 107 12.74 1.14 -4.12
N ILE A 108 11.89 1.11 -3.08
CA ILE A 108 11.27 -0.14 -2.60
C ILE A 108 10.35 -0.74 -3.67
N GLY A 109 9.55 0.09 -4.34
CA GLY A 109 8.68 -0.34 -5.43
C GLY A 109 9.47 -0.97 -6.58
N ILE A 110 10.58 -0.36 -6.99
CA ILE A 110 11.50 -0.89 -8.00
C ILE A 110 12.00 -2.28 -7.57
N ALA A 111 12.63 -2.37 -6.40
CA ALA A 111 13.19 -3.61 -5.88
C ALA A 111 12.14 -4.74 -5.80
N ARG A 112 10.93 -4.44 -5.30
CA ARG A 112 9.82 -5.40 -5.20
C ARG A 112 9.36 -5.89 -6.57
N THR A 113 9.27 -4.99 -7.56
CA THR A 113 8.81 -5.32 -8.91
C THR A 113 9.74 -6.35 -9.56
N PHE A 114 11.05 -6.11 -9.55
CA PHE A 114 12.01 -7.03 -10.16
C PHE A 114 12.17 -8.33 -9.36
N ALA A 115 12.17 -8.26 -8.04
CA ALA A 115 12.20 -9.45 -7.20
C ALA A 115 10.96 -10.36 -7.43
N TYR A 116 9.77 -9.76 -7.62
CA TYR A 116 8.57 -10.51 -7.95
C TYR A 116 8.64 -11.07 -9.39
N GLY A 117 9.10 -10.27 -10.36
CA GLY A 117 9.31 -10.69 -11.73
C GLY A 117 10.24 -11.91 -11.80
N GLY A 118 11.41 -11.82 -11.16
CA GLY A 118 12.38 -12.93 -11.10
C GLY A 118 11.80 -14.20 -10.47
N LYS A 119 11.07 -14.07 -9.34
CA LYS A 119 10.38 -15.22 -8.73
C LYS A 119 9.36 -15.89 -9.65
N LYS A 120 8.73 -15.12 -10.55
CA LYS A 120 7.71 -15.62 -11.48
C LYS A 120 8.30 -16.01 -12.85
N GLY A 121 9.61 -15.90 -13.03
CA GLY A 121 10.27 -16.15 -14.34
C GLY A 121 9.81 -15.15 -15.42
N ARG A 122 9.42 -13.94 -15.05
CA ARG A 122 8.99 -12.91 -16.00
C ARG A 122 10.20 -12.31 -16.71
N PRO A 123 10.12 -12.06 -18.03
CA PRO A 123 11.09 -11.24 -18.75
C PRO A 123 11.23 -9.84 -18.13
N LEU A 124 12.38 -9.22 -18.29
CA LEU A 124 12.68 -7.89 -17.78
C LEU A 124 11.66 -6.86 -18.30
N GLU A 125 11.34 -6.93 -19.59
CA GLU A 125 10.39 -6.06 -20.28
C GLU A 125 8.99 -6.11 -19.65
N SER A 126 8.53 -7.30 -19.25
CA SER A 126 7.24 -7.45 -18.57
C SER A 126 7.22 -6.78 -17.18
N SER A 127 8.38 -6.76 -16.52
CA SER A 127 8.53 -6.05 -15.25
C SER A 127 8.57 -4.53 -15.45
N LEU A 128 9.24 -4.07 -16.53
CA LEU A 128 9.27 -2.66 -16.93
C LEU A 128 7.87 -2.15 -17.34
N GLN A 129 7.13 -2.95 -18.10
CA GLN A 129 5.76 -2.59 -18.50
C GLN A 129 4.85 -2.34 -17.30
N HIS A 130 5.04 -3.07 -16.18
CA HIS A 130 4.27 -2.89 -14.97
C HIS A 130 4.41 -1.49 -14.34
N PHE A 131 5.55 -0.80 -14.56
CA PHE A 131 5.70 0.60 -14.13
C PHE A 131 4.71 1.50 -14.87
N ASN A 132 4.59 1.36 -16.19
CA ASN A 132 3.68 2.16 -17.01
C ASN A 132 2.22 1.81 -16.73
N ASP A 133 1.89 0.52 -16.59
CA ASP A 133 0.52 0.05 -16.41
C ASP A 133 -0.05 0.42 -15.03
N LYS A 134 0.82 0.59 -14.01
CA LYS A 134 0.35 0.77 -12.66
C LYS A 134 1.18 1.74 -11.82
N LEU A 135 2.50 1.52 -11.67
CA LEU A 135 3.24 2.17 -10.59
C LEU A 135 3.37 3.68 -10.78
N LEU A 136 3.57 4.13 -12.02
CA LEU A 136 3.64 5.56 -12.34
C LEU A 136 2.29 6.28 -12.18
N LEU A 137 1.18 5.56 -12.28
CA LEU A 137 -0.16 6.12 -12.12
C LEU A 137 -0.53 6.37 -10.64
N LEU A 138 0.14 5.67 -9.70
CA LEU A 138 -0.18 5.76 -8.27
C LEU A 138 0.05 7.15 -7.68
N LYS A 139 0.92 7.96 -8.28
CA LYS A 139 1.16 9.34 -7.85
C LYS A 139 -0.15 10.16 -7.88
N ASP A 140 -0.91 10.04 -8.96
CA ASP A 140 -2.13 10.81 -9.17
C ASP A 140 -3.35 10.27 -8.39
N GLU A 141 -3.17 9.12 -7.76
CA GLU A 141 -4.19 8.45 -6.93
C GLU A 141 -4.06 8.75 -5.42
N MET A 142 -3.14 9.64 -5.03
CA MET A 142 -2.97 9.98 -3.61
C MET A 142 -4.09 10.91 -3.12
N ASN A 143 -4.58 10.64 -1.91
CA ASN A 143 -5.68 11.38 -1.29
C ASN A 143 -5.17 12.59 -0.49
N THR A 144 -4.08 12.42 0.26
CA THR A 144 -3.59 13.38 1.25
C THR A 144 -2.43 14.19 0.71
N GLU A 145 -2.29 15.45 1.16
CA GLU A 145 -1.24 16.34 0.66
C GLU A 145 0.17 15.85 0.99
N GLU A 146 0.38 15.29 2.20
CA GLU A 146 1.69 14.74 2.54
C GLU A 146 2.03 13.51 1.68
N ALA A 147 1.05 12.64 1.39
CA ALA A 147 1.27 11.51 0.51
C ALA A 147 1.57 11.94 -0.93
N LYS A 148 0.89 12.97 -1.46
CA LYS A 148 1.18 13.55 -2.77
C LYS A 148 2.63 14.04 -2.83
N ARG A 149 3.06 14.82 -1.82
CA ARG A 149 4.44 15.32 -1.75
C ARG A 149 5.48 14.20 -1.74
N ILE A 150 5.25 13.14 -0.97
CA ILE A 150 6.15 11.97 -0.95
C ILE A 150 6.11 11.23 -2.28
N ALA A 151 4.92 11.07 -2.86
CA ALA A 151 4.72 10.37 -4.12
C ALA A 151 5.44 11.07 -5.29
N GLU A 152 5.44 12.40 -5.35
CA GLU A 152 6.20 13.17 -6.34
C GLU A 152 7.70 12.80 -6.32
N ILE A 153 8.31 12.78 -5.14
CA ILE A 153 9.73 12.43 -4.98
C ILE A 153 9.99 10.99 -5.43
N ARG A 154 9.14 10.05 -5.00
CA ARG A 154 9.29 8.62 -5.35
C ARG A 154 9.02 8.36 -6.83
N HIS A 155 8.09 9.09 -7.44
CA HIS A 155 7.78 9.03 -8.85
C HIS A 155 8.95 9.52 -9.70
N ALA A 156 9.52 10.70 -9.39
CA ALA A 156 10.68 11.22 -10.08
C ALA A 156 11.88 10.25 -10.02
N TYR A 157 12.09 9.60 -8.87
CA TYR A 157 13.11 8.57 -8.73
C TYR A 157 12.87 7.37 -9.64
N MET A 158 11.62 6.88 -9.75
CA MET A 158 11.27 5.79 -10.68
C MET A 158 11.46 6.19 -12.14
N GLN A 159 11.12 7.43 -12.51
CA GLN A 159 11.32 7.93 -13.87
C GLN A 159 12.81 7.96 -14.24
N GLY A 160 13.67 8.44 -13.34
CA GLY A 160 15.13 8.43 -13.55
C GLY A 160 15.66 7.01 -13.73
N PHE A 161 15.23 6.07 -12.89
CA PHE A 161 15.59 4.66 -13.03
C PHE A 161 15.14 4.08 -14.39
N LEU A 162 13.91 4.37 -14.83
CA LEU A 162 13.39 3.88 -16.11
C LEU A 162 14.15 4.48 -17.29
N THR A 163 14.52 5.75 -17.20
CA THR A 163 15.33 6.39 -18.24
C THR A 163 16.66 5.67 -18.40
N GLU A 164 17.38 5.44 -17.31
CA GLU A 164 18.68 4.78 -17.32
C GLU A 164 18.60 3.36 -17.83
N ILE A 165 17.68 2.53 -17.32
CA ILE A 165 17.60 1.13 -17.74
C ILE A 165 17.22 1.00 -19.23
N TYR A 166 16.39 1.90 -19.77
CA TYR A 166 16.07 1.88 -21.19
C TYR A 166 17.25 2.32 -22.07
N GLU A 167 18.13 3.20 -21.61
CA GLU A 167 19.36 3.56 -22.32
C GLU A 167 20.34 2.38 -22.32
N GLU A 168 20.55 1.73 -21.17
CA GLU A 168 21.41 0.54 -21.07
C GLU A 168 20.93 -0.63 -21.94
N MET A 169 19.61 -0.80 -22.12
CA MET A 169 19.02 -1.85 -22.95
C MET A 169 19.15 -1.59 -24.46
N LYS A 170 19.53 -0.38 -24.91
CA LYS A 170 19.76 -0.04 -26.32
C LYS A 170 21.19 -0.35 -26.75
N SER A 171 22.10 -0.53 -25.81
CA SER A 171 23.51 -0.84 -26.05
C SER A 171 23.72 -2.33 -26.25
#